data_c13652b7cc3342392736ca06ee723467
#
_entry.id   c13652b7cc3342392736ca06ee723467
#
_cell.length_a   1.000
_cell.length_b   1.000
_cell.length_c   1.000
_cell.angle_alpha   90.00
_cell.angle_beta   90.00
_cell.angle_gamma   90.00
#
_symmetry.space_group_name_H-M   'P 1'
#
loop_
_entity.id
_entity.type
_entity.pdbx_description
1 polymer ?
#
loop_
_entity_poly.entity_id
_entity_poly.type
_entity_poly.pdbx_seq_one_letter_code
_entity_poly.pdbx_strand_id
1 'polypeptide(L)'
;MKQAIKFNAIDSTVALAIAFFVNAAIMILAAIVFYGKDSVVVKGGEIVKFTEDSDWIRVAYLTLAPLLGTSLASTLFAVALLASGQSSTITGTLAGQVVMEGFMHWKIQPWVRRLMTRLLAIIPAIVVIGVRGDGSVTDLLCISQVFLALQLPFAMIPMLYFVSSKKLMGKWRPGLPLLIAGWTSAVLITALDIYGLPETIASAWKVAFGGN
;
A
#
# COMPACT_ATOMS: atom_id res chain seq x y z
N MET A 1 26.59 1.98 -18.59
CA MET A 1 26.21 1.35 -17.33
C MET A 1 26.25 2.31 -16.13
N LYS A 2 27.37 3.01 -15.81
CA LYS A 2 27.40 4.01 -14.71
C LYS A 2 26.35 5.12 -14.84
N GLN A 3 26.14 5.66 -16.03
CA GLN A 3 25.11 6.67 -16.28
C GLN A 3 23.70 6.14 -16.03
N ALA A 4 23.39 4.93 -16.51
CA ALA A 4 22.08 4.32 -16.30
C ALA A 4 21.77 4.11 -14.80
N ILE A 5 22.74 3.64 -14.01
CA ILE A 5 22.59 3.51 -12.55
C ILE A 5 22.39 4.86 -11.89
N LYS A 6 23.13 5.90 -12.31
CA LYS A 6 22.98 7.26 -11.77
C LYS A 6 21.59 7.82 -12.07
N PHE A 7 21.12 7.71 -13.31
CA PHE A 7 19.79 8.19 -13.69
C PHE A 7 18.68 7.43 -12.95
N ASN A 8 18.78 6.12 -12.85
CA ASN A 8 17.81 5.31 -12.09
C ASN A 8 17.80 5.68 -10.60
N ALA A 9 18.97 5.92 -10.00
CA ALA A 9 19.06 6.35 -8.61
C ALA A 9 18.44 7.73 -8.40
N ILE A 10 18.67 8.69 -9.29
CA ILE A 10 18.08 10.03 -9.22
C ILE A 10 16.56 9.94 -9.38
N ASP A 11 16.09 9.23 -10.41
CA ASP A 11 14.66 9.04 -10.68
C ASP A 11 13.94 8.43 -9.48
N SER A 12 14.43 7.32 -8.96
CA SER A 12 13.87 6.65 -7.78
C SER A 12 13.89 7.56 -6.54
N THR A 13 14.99 8.29 -6.30
CA THR A 13 15.11 9.17 -5.13
C THR A 13 14.11 10.32 -5.21
N VAL A 14 13.97 10.96 -6.38
CA VAL A 14 13.04 12.06 -6.59
C VAL A 14 11.58 11.56 -6.45
N ALA A 15 11.24 10.45 -7.10
CA ALA A 15 9.90 9.88 -7.04
C ALA A 15 9.52 9.50 -5.59
N LEU A 16 10.41 8.82 -4.86
CA LEU A 16 10.19 8.43 -3.47
C LEU A 16 10.12 9.63 -2.52
N ALA A 17 10.93 10.68 -2.76
CA ALA A 17 10.86 11.91 -1.97
C ALA A 17 9.50 12.61 -2.16
N ILE A 18 9.02 12.73 -3.39
CA ILE A 18 7.68 13.30 -3.66
C ILE A 18 6.61 12.46 -2.99
N ALA A 19 6.66 11.14 -3.12
CA ALA A 19 5.70 10.23 -2.48
C ALA A 19 5.72 10.37 -0.95
N PHE A 20 6.91 10.54 -0.34
CA PHE A 20 7.04 10.77 1.09
C PHE A 20 6.33 12.06 1.55
N PHE A 21 6.53 13.18 0.84
CA PHE A 21 5.86 14.43 1.19
C PHE A 21 4.34 14.34 1.02
N VAL A 22 3.86 13.69 -0.04
CA VAL A 22 2.42 13.48 -0.24
C VAL A 22 1.83 12.62 0.88
N ASN A 23 2.46 11.51 1.23
CA ASN A 23 2.00 10.63 2.31
C ASN A 23 2.02 11.35 3.68
N ALA A 24 3.08 12.11 3.97
CA ALA A 24 3.16 12.92 5.18
C ALA A 24 2.03 13.96 5.25
N ALA A 25 1.74 14.64 4.15
CA ALA A 25 0.65 15.61 4.08
C ALA A 25 -0.72 14.94 4.33
N ILE A 26 -0.96 13.76 3.76
CA ILE A 26 -2.20 12.99 3.99
C ILE A 26 -2.31 12.58 5.48
N MET A 27 -1.23 12.10 6.08
CA MET A 27 -1.23 11.73 7.51
C MET A 27 -1.49 12.94 8.42
N ILE A 28 -0.85 14.07 8.14
CA ILE A 28 -1.06 15.31 8.90
C ILE A 28 -2.51 15.77 8.76
N LEU A 29 -3.05 15.76 7.55
CA LEU A 29 -4.45 16.13 7.30
C LEU A 29 -5.41 15.20 8.05
N ALA A 30 -5.19 13.90 7.98
CA ALA A 30 -6.01 12.92 8.70
C ALA A 30 -5.93 13.12 10.23
N ALA A 31 -4.75 13.38 10.76
CA ALA A 31 -4.58 13.68 12.19
C ALA A 31 -5.35 14.94 12.62
N ILE A 32 -5.27 16.03 11.86
CA ILE A 32 -5.99 17.28 12.18
C ILE A 32 -7.51 17.09 12.12
N VAL A 33 -7.99 16.29 11.17
CA VAL A 33 -9.43 16.12 10.91
C VAL A 33 -10.07 15.13 11.87
N PHE A 34 -9.41 14.02 12.14
CA PHE A 34 -10.01 12.87 12.83
C PHE A 34 -9.51 12.68 14.27
N TYR A 35 -8.27 13.08 14.59
CA TYR A 35 -7.69 12.81 15.89
C TYR A 35 -8.43 13.53 17.01
N GLY A 36 -8.86 12.77 18.03
CA GLY A 36 -9.56 13.31 19.21
C GLY A 36 -10.98 13.80 18.97
N LYS A 37 -11.61 13.41 17.84
CA LYS A 37 -13.00 13.75 17.53
C LYS A 37 -13.82 12.46 17.41
N ASP A 38 -14.99 12.46 18.00
CA ASP A 38 -15.95 11.34 17.91
C ASP A 38 -16.86 11.45 16.69
N SER A 39 -16.86 12.59 16.02
CA SER A 39 -17.72 12.86 14.87
C SER A 39 -17.19 13.99 14.00
N VAL A 40 -17.56 13.98 12.73
CA VAL A 40 -17.23 15.03 11.75
C VAL A 40 -18.48 15.48 11.00
N VAL A 41 -18.55 16.76 10.71
CA VAL A 41 -19.61 17.33 9.85
C VAL A 41 -19.25 17.04 8.39
N VAL A 42 -20.12 16.32 7.70
CA VAL A 42 -19.96 16.00 6.27
C VAL A 42 -20.74 16.98 5.38
N LYS A 43 -20.55 16.82 4.07
CA LYS A 43 -21.25 17.63 3.06
C LYS A 43 -22.77 17.50 3.26
N GLY A 44 -23.43 18.66 3.51
CA GLY A 44 -24.87 18.72 3.80
C GLY A 44 -25.21 19.01 5.26
N GLY A 45 -24.23 19.15 6.15
CA GLY A 45 -24.45 19.45 7.58
C GLY A 45 -24.79 18.23 8.43
N GLU A 46 -24.74 17.04 7.85
CA GLU A 46 -24.94 15.78 8.56
C GLU A 46 -23.73 15.48 9.44
N ILE A 47 -23.98 15.04 10.67
CA ILE A 47 -22.93 14.65 11.61
C ILE A 47 -22.73 13.13 11.51
N VAL A 48 -21.58 12.71 11.01
CA VAL A 48 -21.19 11.31 10.99
C VAL A 48 -20.37 11.01 12.25
N LYS A 49 -20.89 10.12 13.08
CA LYS A 49 -20.16 9.59 14.24
C LYS A 49 -19.20 8.51 13.78
N PHE A 50 -18.00 8.51 14.33
CA PHE A 50 -17.02 7.48 14.06
C PHE A 50 -17.36 6.22 14.86
N THR A 51 -17.51 5.12 14.15
CA THR A 51 -17.71 3.77 14.71
C THR A 51 -16.59 2.88 14.18
N GLU A 52 -16.28 1.78 14.85
CA GLU A 52 -15.26 0.82 14.37
C GLU A 52 -15.56 0.33 12.94
N ASP A 53 -16.84 0.23 12.57
CA ASP A 53 -17.30 -0.21 11.25
C ASP A 53 -17.47 0.95 10.24
N SER A 54 -16.95 2.13 10.53
CA SER A 54 -17.09 3.28 9.62
C SER A 54 -16.30 3.07 8.32
N ASP A 55 -16.96 3.29 7.19
CA ASP A 55 -16.28 3.33 5.88
C ASP A 55 -15.44 4.61 5.76
N TRP A 56 -14.18 4.50 6.16
CA TRP A 56 -13.23 5.63 6.20
C TRP A 56 -12.99 6.29 4.84
N ILE A 57 -13.12 5.53 3.74
CA ILE A 57 -12.98 6.08 2.37
C ILE A 57 -14.15 6.99 2.08
N ARG A 58 -15.36 6.56 2.42
CA ARG A 58 -16.58 7.35 2.27
C ARG A 58 -16.57 8.58 3.18
N VAL A 59 -16.16 8.42 4.42
CA VAL A 59 -16.01 9.53 5.37
C VAL A 59 -15.02 10.56 4.84
N ALA A 60 -13.84 10.16 4.37
CA ALA A 60 -12.87 11.05 3.77
C ALA A 60 -13.42 11.79 2.55
N TYR A 61 -14.11 11.10 1.65
CA TYR A 61 -14.76 11.71 0.49
C TYR A 61 -15.78 12.78 0.88
N LEU A 62 -16.63 12.51 1.87
CA LEU A 62 -17.69 13.42 2.30
C LEU A 62 -17.18 14.60 3.12
N THR A 63 -16.06 14.43 3.83
CA THR A 63 -15.47 15.49 4.68
C THR A 63 -14.57 16.46 3.92
N LEU A 64 -13.98 16.03 2.78
CA LEU A 64 -13.06 16.89 2.03
C LEU A 64 -13.71 18.17 1.49
N ALA A 65 -14.96 18.09 1.03
CA ALA A 65 -15.66 19.25 0.47
C ALA A 65 -15.89 20.37 1.52
N PRO A 66 -16.45 20.12 2.71
CA PRO A 66 -16.60 21.16 3.73
C PRO A 66 -15.27 21.64 4.29
N LEU A 67 -14.25 20.79 4.39
CA LEU A 67 -12.91 21.17 4.88
C LEU A 67 -12.16 22.11 3.95
N LEU A 68 -12.23 21.87 2.66
CA LEU A 68 -11.52 22.67 1.65
C LEU A 68 -12.40 23.78 1.04
N GLY A 69 -13.66 23.88 1.45
CA GLY A 69 -14.59 24.91 0.99
C GLY A 69 -15.00 24.77 -0.49
N THR A 70 -14.67 23.67 -1.14
CA THR A 70 -14.98 23.42 -2.55
C THR A 70 -15.58 22.06 -2.79
N SER A 71 -16.67 21.99 -3.58
CA SER A 71 -17.26 20.70 -4.00
C SER A 71 -16.35 19.90 -4.93
N LEU A 72 -15.40 20.58 -5.59
CA LEU A 72 -14.41 19.94 -6.48
C LEU A 72 -13.43 19.03 -5.71
N ALA A 73 -13.18 19.31 -4.43
CA ALA A 73 -12.22 18.53 -3.64
C ALA A 73 -12.60 17.06 -3.52
N SER A 74 -13.87 16.75 -3.26
CA SER A 74 -14.37 15.37 -3.21
C SER A 74 -14.28 14.66 -4.57
N THR A 75 -14.58 15.38 -5.65
CA THR A 75 -14.48 14.82 -7.01
C THR A 75 -13.02 14.54 -7.38
N LEU A 76 -12.11 15.48 -7.09
CA LEU A 76 -10.68 15.29 -7.32
C LEU A 76 -10.13 14.13 -6.49
N PHE A 77 -10.58 13.95 -5.25
CA PHE A 77 -10.20 12.81 -4.43
C PHE A 77 -10.64 11.48 -5.06
N ALA A 78 -11.88 11.39 -5.54
CA ALA A 78 -12.38 10.18 -6.20
C ALA A 78 -11.61 9.87 -7.50
N VAL A 79 -11.32 10.89 -8.32
CA VAL A 79 -10.53 10.74 -9.55
C VAL A 79 -9.09 10.31 -9.22
N ALA A 80 -8.47 10.91 -8.21
CA ALA A 80 -7.13 10.55 -7.76
C ALA A 80 -7.07 9.10 -7.27
N LEU A 81 -8.07 8.66 -6.49
CA LEU A 81 -8.18 7.30 -5.99
C LEU A 81 -8.31 6.29 -7.15
N LEU A 82 -9.15 6.61 -8.14
CA LEU A 82 -9.31 5.79 -9.35
C LEU A 82 -8.00 5.69 -10.14
N ALA A 83 -7.33 6.81 -10.37
CA ALA A 83 -6.06 6.85 -11.09
C ALA A 83 -4.95 6.07 -10.35
N SER A 84 -4.88 6.20 -9.03
CA SER A 84 -3.96 5.45 -8.18
C SER A 84 -4.22 3.95 -8.26
N GLY A 85 -5.49 3.54 -8.18
CA GLY A 85 -5.89 2.14 -8.31
C GLY A 85 -5.50 1.54 -9.67
N GLN A 86 -5.71 2.28 -10.75
CA GLN A 86 -5.28 1.85 -12.10
C GLN A 86 -3.76 1.70 -12.19
N SER A 87 -3.00 2.67 -11.70
CA SER A 87 -1.54 2.62 -11.68
C SER A 87 -1.02 1.41 -10.90
N SER A 88 -1.55 1.20 -9.70
CA SER A 88 -1.20 0.07 -8.84
C SER A 88 -1.52 -1.28 -9.49
N THR A 89 -2.66 -1.38 -10.17
CA THR A 89 -3.07 -2.60 -10.89
C THR A 89 -2.09 -2.95 -12.01
N ILE A 90 -1.63 -1.96 -12.78
CA ILE A 90 -0.66 -2.16 -13.86
C ILE A 90 0.67 -2.65 -13.27
N THR A 91 1.19 -1.95 -12.26
CA THR A 91 2.48 -2.25 -11.64
C THR A 91 2.47 -3.63 -10.97
N GLY A 92 1.42 -3.94 -10.20
CA GLY A 92 1.26 -5.24 -9.55
C GLY A 92 1.14 -6.39 -10.55
N THR A 93 0.46 -6.18 -11.68
CA THR A 93 0.37 -7.18 -12.76
C THR A 93 1.73 -7.45 -13.39
N LEU A 94 2.52 -6.40 -13.64
CA LEU A 94 3.88 -6.54 -14.19
C LEU A 94 4.80 -7.27 -13.21
N ALA A 95 4.77 -6.91 -11.93
CA ALA A 95 5.54 -7.60 -10.90
C ALA A 95 5.18 -9.10 -10.83
N GLY A 96 3.90 -9.44 -10.81
CA GLY A 96 3.44 -10.82 -10.86
C GLY A 96 3.90 -11.59 -12.11
N GLN A 97 3.97 -10.93 -13.26
CA GLN A 97 4.50 -11.54 -14.49
C GLN A 97 5.99 -11.89 -14.36
N VAL A 98 6.79 -10.96 -13.84
CA VAL A 98 8.24 -11.18 -13.64
C VAL A 98 8.50 -12.35 -12.69
N VAL A 99 7.74 -12.41 -11.58
CA VAL A 99 7.83 -13.50 -10.62
C VAL A 99 7.45 -14.84 -11.23
N MET A 100 6.34 -14.91 -11.98
CA MET A 100 5.91 -16.14 -12.65
C MET A 100 6.93 -16.60 -13.70
N GLU A 101 7.53 -15.70 -14.45
CA GLU A 101 8.57 -16.04 -15.43
C GLU A 101 9.83 -16.57 -14.77
N GLY A 102 10.24 -15.94 -13.66
CA GLY A 102 11.47 -16.31 -12.95
C GLY A 102 11.38 -17.62 -12.19
N PHE A 103 10.25 -17.89 -11.52
CA PHE A 103 10.13 -19.05 -10.63
C PHE A 103 9.39 -20.25 -11.24
N MET A 104 8.34 -20.00 -12.02
CA MET A 104 7.50 -21.10 -12.51
C MET A 104 7.88 -21.57 -13.91
N HIS A 105 8.70 -20.83 -14.66
CA HIS A 105 9.14 -21.15 -16.02
C HIS A 105 7.97 -21.47 -16.98
N TRP A 106 6.78 -20.97 -16.69
CA TRP A 106 5.58 -21.24 -17.49
C TRP A 106 5.62 -20.47 -18.80
N LYS A 107 5.61 -21.20 -19.90
CA LYS A 107 5.52 -20.65 -21.27
C LYS A 107 4.07 -20.31 -21.64
N ILE A 108 3.40 -19.51 -20.81
CA ILE A 108 2.03 -19.07 -21.05
C ILE A 108 2.06 -17.74 -21.79
N GLN A 109 1.13 -17.54 -22.73
CA GLN A 109 1.01 -16.27 -23.42
C GLN A 109 0.83 -15.09 -22.46
N PRO A 110 1.48 -13.93 -22.68
CA PRO A 110 1.48 -12.82 -21.72
C PRO A 110 0.08 -12.30 -21.37
N TRP A 111 -0.86 -12.32 -22.31
CA TRP A 111 -2.22 -11.86 -22.05
C TRP A 111 -3.02 -12.80 -21.13
N VAL A 112 -2.85 -14.13 -21.29
CA VAL A 112 -3.50 -15.14 -20.43
C VAL A 112 -2.97 -15.02 -19.00
N ARG A 113 -1.66 -14.80 -18.85
CA ARG A 113 -1.01 -14.60 -17.56
C ARG A 113 -1.57 -13.36 -16.85
N ARG A 114 -1.71 -12.24 -17.57
CA ARG A 114 -2.35 -11.02 -17.03
C ARG A 114 -3.79 -11.27 -16.60
N LEU A 115 -4.55 -12.00 -17.40
CA LEU A 115 -5.93 -12.33 -17.08
C LEU A 115 -6.02 -13.18 -15.83
N MET A 116 -5.21 -14.24 -15.71
CA MET A 116 -5.18 -15.12 -14.54
C MET A 116 -4.82 -14.37 -13.25
N THR A 117 -3.77 -13.53 -13.27
CA THR A 117 -3.36 -12.75 -12.09
C THR A 117 -4.42 -11.76 -11.65
N ARG A 118 -5.11 -11.11 -12.61
CA ARG A 118 -6.20 -10.18 -12.31
C ARG A 118 -7.43 -10.89 -11.77
N LEU A 119 -7.85 -12.00 -12.38
CA LEU A 119 -9.00 -12.78 -11.92
C LEU A 119 -8.77 -13.34 -10.52
N LEU A 120 -7.56 -13.83 -10.24
CA LEU A 120 -7.19 -14.33 -8.91
C LEU A 120 -7.33 -13.27 -7.81
N ALA A 121 -7.09 -12.00 -8.14
CA ALA A 121 -7.27 -10.89 -7.21
C ALA A 121 -8.73 -10.36 -7.16
N ILE A 122 -9.40 -10.28 -8.31
CA ILE A 122 -10.74 -9.67 -8.43
C ILE A 122 -11.82 -10.60 -7.90
N ILE A 123 -11.75 -11.91 -8.17
CA ILE A 123 -12.79 -12.87 -7.77
C ILE A 123 -12.99 -12.89 -6.26
N PRO A 124 -11.96 -13.04 -5.40
CA PRO A 124 -12.14 -12.99 -3.96
C PRO A 124 -12.71 -11.65 -3.47
N ALA A 125 -12.27 -10.54 -4.08
CA ALA A 125 -12.77 -9.21 -3.71
C ALA A 125 -14.27 -9.07 -4.01
N ILE A 126 -14.72 -9.47 -5.21
CA ILE A 126 -16.14 -9.43 -5.59
C ILE A 126 -16.98 -10.32 -4.67
N VAL A 127 -16.48 -11.52 -4.35
CA VAL A 127 -17.21 -12.45 -3.46
C VAL A 127 -17.39 -11.82 -2.07
N VAL A 128 -16.35 -11.24 -1.50
CA VAL A 128 -16.44 -10.63 -0.16
C VAL A 128 -17.35 -9.40 -0.17
N ILE A 129 -17.22 -8.52 -1.16
CA ILE A 129 -18.09 -7.34 -1.29
C ILE A 129 -19.56 -7.77 -1.51
N GLY A 130 -19.80 -8.78 -2.34
CA GLY A 130 -21.16 -9.30 -2.60
C GLY A 130 -21.82 -9.93 -1.40
N VAL A 131 -21.06 -10.54 -0.50
CA VAL A 131 -21.58 -11.20 0.72
C VAL A 131 -21.73 -10.23 1.90
N ARG A 132 -20.76 -9.31 2.07
CA ARG A 132 -20.66 -8.41 3.24
C ARG A 132 -21.13 -6.97 2.97
N GLY A 133 -21.31 -6.60 1.70
CA GLY A 133 -21.69 -5.25 1.29
C GLY A 133 -20.50 -4.29 1.14
N ASP A 134 -20.80 -3.05 0.75
CA ASP A 134 -19.78 -2.03 0.39
C ASP A 134 -18.89 -1.59 1.56
N GLY A 135 -19.35 -1.68 2.81
CA GLY A 135 -18.58 -1.35 4.01
C GLY A 135 -17.32 -2.22 4.18
N SER A 136 -17.30 -3.42 3.60
CA SER A 136 -16.17 -4.35 3.67
C SER A 136 -14.95 -3.96 2.83
N VAL A 137 -15.05 -2.95 1.97
CA VAL A 137 -13.94 -2.51 1.10
C VAL A 137 -12.76 -1.99 1.94
N THR A 138 -13.05 -1.18 2.95
CA THR A 138 -12.02 -0.66 3.86
C THR A 138 -11.33 -1.79 4.62
N ASP A 139 -12.07 -2.77 5.09
CA ASP A 139 -11.54 -3.95 5.78
C ASP A 139 -10.64 -4.79 4.89
N LEU A 140 -11.05 -5.03 3.64
CA LEU A 140 -10.23 -5.73 2.65
C LEU A 140 -8.93 -5.00 2.36
N LEU A 141 -8.97 -3.66 2.27
CA LEU A 141 -7.76 -2.85 2.10
C LEU A 141 -6.84 -2.97 3.33
N CYS A 142 -7.38 -2.88 4.54
CA CYS A 142 -6.60 -3.05 5.77
C CYS A 142 -5.95 -4.43 5.82
N ILE A 143 -6.70 -5.51 5.58
CA ILE A 143 -6.16 -6.88 5.58
C ILE A 143 -5.07 -7.04 4.52
N SER A 144 -5.26 -6.50 3.32
CA SER A 144 -4.24 -6.58 2.26
C SER A 144 -2.94 -5.87 2.65
N GLN A 145 -3.02 -4.74 3.35
CA GLN A 145 -1.84 -4.01 3.86
C GLN A 145 -1.10 -4.80 4.93
N VAL A 146 -1.84 -5.54 5.76
CA VAL A 146 -1.26 -6.45 6.76
C VAL A 146 -0.40 -7.53 6.09
N PHE A 147 -0.93 -8.18 5.06
CA PHE A 147 -0.16 -9.17 4.30
C PHE A 147 1.06 -8.55 3.61
N LEU A 148 0.92 -7.34 3.08
CA LEU A 148 2.03 -6.60 2.46
C LEU A 148 3.11 -6.26 3.47
N ALA A 149 2.77 -5.78 4.66
CA ALA A 149 3.72 -5.50 5.73
C ALA A 149 4.47 -6.77 6.15
N LEU A 150 3.74 -7.86 6.38
CA LEU A 150 4.33 -9.12 6.82
C LEU A 150 5.35 -9.70 5.82
N GLN A 151 5.14 -9.51 4.51
CA GLN A 151 6.07 -10.03 3.50
C GLN A 151 7.30 -9.13 3.28
N LEU A 152 7.27 -7.86 3.71
CA LEU A 152 8.37 -6.90 3.51
C LEU A 152 9.73 -7.39 4.04
N PRO A 153 9.85 -7.88 5.28
CA PRO A 153 11.11 -8.42 5.80
C PRO A 153 11.66 -9.58 4.96
N PHE A 154 10.76 -10.48 4.50
CA PHE A 154 11.15 -11.64 3.68
C PHE A 154 11.68 -11.25 2.31
N ALA A 155 11.25 -10.13 1.75
CA ALA A 155 11.79 -9.60 0.49
C ALA A 155 13.07 -8.79 0.72
N MET A 156 13.09 -7.95 1.76
CA MET A 156 14.14 -6.96 2.00
C MET A 156 15.43 -7.59 2.52
N ILE A 157 15.34 -8.56 3.45
CA ILE A 157 16.53 -9.21 4.04
C ILE A 157 17.36 -9.95 2.98
N PRO A 158 16.79 -10.85 2.14
CA PRO A 158 17.57 -11.49 1.07
C PRO A 158 18.14 -10.50 0.05
N MET A 159 17.35 -9.47 -0.31
CA MET A 159 17.81 -8.42 -1.23
C MET A 159 19.04 -7.70 -0.66
N LEU A 160 19.02 -7.29 0.61
CA LEU A 160 20.15 -6.66 1.27
C LEU A 160 21.35 -7.59 1.38
N TYR A 161 21.12 -8.87 1.64
CA TYR A 161 22.18 -9.88 1.66
C TYR A 161 22.87 -9.97 0.30
N PHE A 162 22.14 -10.07 -0.80
CA PHE A 162 22.70 -10.10 -2.15
C PHE A 162 23.47 -8.83 -2.49
N VAL A 163 22.90 -7.65 -2.21
CA VAL A 163 23.51 -6.33 -2.46
C VAL A 163 24.75 -6.13 -1.60
N SER A 164 24.80 -6.70 -0.39
CA SER A 164 25.98 -6.61 0.50
C SER A 164 27.14 -7.52 0.08
N SER A 165 26.87 -8.55 -0.72
CA SER A 165 27.87 -9.56 -1.09
C SER A 165 28.87 -9.01 -2.12
N LYS A 166 30.17 -8.96 -1.77
CA LYS A 166 31.24 -8.63 -2.71
C LYS A 166 31.34 -9.62 -3.87
N LYS A 167 31.01 -10.90 -3.61
CA LYS A 167 31.12 -11.98 -4.60
C LYS A 167 30.08 -11.81 -5.72
N LEU A 168 28.88 -11.32 -5.39
CA LEU A 168 27.77 -11.15 -6.33
C LEU A 168 27.83 -9.78 -7.00
N MET A 169 28.04 -8.71 -6.25
CA MET A 169 27.99 -7.33 -6.75
C MET A 169 29.33 -6.82 -7.28
N GLY A 170 30.45 -7.43 -6.90
CA GLY A 170 31.77 -7.03 -7.38
C GLY A 170 32.05 -5.54 -7.22
N LYS A 171 32.31 -4.86 -8.35
CA LYS A 171 32.59 -3.41 -8.40
C LYS A 171 31.37 -2.51 -8.12
N TRP A 172 30.17 -3.08 -8.14
CA TRP A 172 28.91 -2.35 -7.97
C TRP A 172 28.35 -2.43 -6.57
N ARG A 173 29.10 -3.01 -5.65
CA ARG A 173 28.70 -3.06 -4.23
C ARG A 173 28.59 -1.64 -3.68
N PRO A 174 27.46 -1.30 -3.00
CA PRO A 174 27.28 -0.01 -2.34
C PRO A 174 28.37 0.26 -1.30
N GLY A 175 28.63 1.55 -1.06
CA GLY A 175 29.52 1.97 0.03
C GLY A 175 28.98 1.57 1.41
N LEU A 176 29.89 1.51 2.37
CA LEU A 176 29.56 1.12 3.75
C LEU A 176 28.40 1.93 4.37
N PRO A 177 28.33 3.27 4.21
CA PRO A 177 27.23 4.05 4.81
C PRO A 177 25.86 3.65 4.26
N LEU A 178 25.78 3.35 2.96
CA LEU A 178 24.52 2.95 2.34
C LEU A 178 24.09 1.54 2.80
N LEU A 179 25.05 0.64 3.01
CA LEU A 179 24.78 -0.69 3.55
C LEU A 179 24.29 -0.61 5.00
N ILE A 180 24.94 0.22 5.83
CA ILE A 180 24.51 0.45 7.21
C ILE A 180 23.07 1.01 7.22
N ALA A 181 22.80 2.04 6.42
CA ALA A 181 21.46 2.62 6.31
C ALA A 181 20.42 1.58 5.86
N GLY A 182 20.74 0.73 4.88
CA GLY A 182 19.86 -0.35 4.44
C GLY A 182 19.57 -1.36 5.53
N TRP A 183 20.58 -1.85 6.23
CA TRP A 183 20.40 -2.83 7.31
C TRP A 183 19.70 -2.24 8.53
N THR A 184 19.99 -0.99 8.91
CA THR A 184 19.25 -0.31 10.00
C THR A 184 17.78 -0.12 9.66
N SER A 185 17.46 0.28 8.42
CA SER A 185 16.08 0.37 7.95
C SER A 185 15.38 -1.00 7.98
N ALA A 186 16.06 -2.07 7.55
CA ALA A 186 15.51 -3.41 7.57
C ALA A 186 15.19 -3.90 8.99
N VAL A 187 16.11 -3.68 9.93
CA VAL A 187 15.90 -4.03 11.34
C VAL A 187 14.76 -3.21 11.94
N LEU A 188 14.71 -1.90 11.67
CA LEU A 188 13.66 -1.03 12.18
C LEU A 188 12.29 -1.45 11.68
N ILE A 189 12.14 -1.67 10.36
CA ILE A 189 10.87 -2.10 9.76
C ILE A 189 10.45 -3.46 10.32
N THR A 190 11.36 -4.44 10.35
CA THR A 190 11.06 -5.77 10.91
C THR A 190 10.65 -5.70 12.39
N ALA A 191 11.29 -4.84 13.18
CA ALA A 191 10.93 -4.66 14.59
C ALA A 191 9.54 -4.03 14.74
N LEU A 192 9.20 -3.04 13.90
CA LEU A 192 7.87 -2.42 13.89
C LEU A 192 6.79 -3.41 13.43
N ASP A 193 7.08 -4.21 12.41
CA ASP A 193 6.16 -5.25 11.94
C ASP A 193 5.89 -6.30 13.03
N ILE A 194 6.93 -6.79 13.72
CA ILE A 194 6.78 -7.73 14.83
C ILE A 194 6.00 -7.11 15.98
N TYR A 195 6.26 -5.84 16.29
CA TYR A 195 5.53 -5.14 17.36
C TYR A 195 4.04 -4.96 17.03
N GLY A 196 3.72 -4.62 15.79
CA GLY A 196 2.34 -4.44 15.30
C GLY A 196 1.59 -5.75 15.00
N LEU A 197 2.29 -6.89 14.89
CA LEU A 197 1.71 -8.19 14.54
C LEU A 197 0.51 -8.62 15.42
N PRO A 198 0.54 -8.52 16.76
CA PRO A 198 -0.57 -8.95 17.60
C PRO A 198 -1.88 -8.21 17.31
N GLU A 199 -1.82 -6.88 17.22
CA GLU A 199 -2.99 -6.04 16.91
C GLU A 199 -3.50 -6.29 15.50
N THR A 200 -2.57 -6.46 14.57
CA THR A 200 -2.81 -6.73 13.16
C THR A 200 -3.50 -8.09 12.95
N ILE A 201 -3.05 -9.13 13.64
CA ILE A 201 -3.69 -10.47 13.61
C ILE A 201 -5.06 -10.41 14.27
N ALA A 202 -5.19 -9.71 15.40
CA ALA A 202 -6.46 -9.57 16.10
C ALA A 202 -7.52 -8.85 15.24
N SER A 203 -7.14 -7.77 14.55
CA SER A 203 -8.03 -7.05 13.63
C SER A 203 -8.38 -7.89 12.40
N ALA A 204 -7.39 -8.55 11.79
CA ALA A 204 -7.63 -9.44 10.66
C ALA A 204 -8.54 -10.62 11.04
N TRP A 205 -8.38 -11.17 12.25
CA TRP A 205 -9.24 -12.23 12.77
C TRP A 205 -10.68 -11.76 12.98
N LYS A 206 -10.88 -10.57 13.60
CA LYS A 206 -12.20 -9.95 13.75
C LYS A 206 -12.88 -9.76 12.39
N VAL A 207 -12.16 -9.24 11.40
CA VAL A 207 -12.72 -9.01 10.06
C VAL A 207 -12.99 -10.33 9.32
N ALA A 208 -12.16 -11.34 9.47
CA ALA A 208 -12.33 -12.62 8.76
C ALA A 208 -13.44 -13.50 9.37
N PHE A 209 -13.52 -13.57 10.71
CA PHE A 209 -14.33 -14.53 11.45
C PHE A 209 -15.29 -13.90 12.47
N GLY A 210 -15.12 -12.64 12.84
CA GLY A 210 -16.02 -11.90 13.70
C GLY A 210 -17.29 -11.49 12.94
N GLY A 211 -18.15 -12.47 12.70
CA GLY A 211 -19.52 -12.20 12.38
C GLY A 211 -20.28 -11.84 13.66
N ASN A 212 -20.86 -10.63 13.67
CA ASN A 212 -21.74 -10.01 14.66
C ASN A 212 -21.18 -9.83 16.05
#